data_fadc9016955e4efd5c9f9ba41c20b56e
#
_entry.id   fadc9016955e4efd5c9f9ba41c20b56e
#
_cell.length_a   1.000
_cell.length_b   1.000
_cell.length_c   1.000
_cell.angle_alpha   90.00
_cell.angle_beta   90.00
_cell.angle_gamma   90.00
#
_symmetry.space_group_name_H-M   'P 1'
#
loop_
_entity.id
_entity.type
_entity.pdbx_description
1 polymer ?
#
loop_
_entity_poly.entity_id
_entity_poly.type
_entity_poly.pdbx_seq_one_letter_code
_entity_poly.pdbx_strand_id
1 'polypeptide(L)'
;MTNELIIDKDYCMSAFLRYRLISNKKYCWEKNIKPFKYTYENLQSIPVKNYSDIDKAIKDVLKERFKEHKTGIMLSGGMDSAILATYMPEGTLAYTMRCVAKDSVNEVEYAKRFADINKLDLRIVDITWDDMKRVSIPLMKKLKCPFHSIEPLIYRLCEDAKKDNLEKLVCGETADIRFGGLDGLLSKDWSFEEFKKRYTFCEPSKVLKNSIDIDDDIKPYEKSGKIDVHAFLNEYFTIESAMNDYLNPATLNGIELIMPYALMRLDTELDLDRIRRGENKYLIRELFKIRYNGLEPNKKLPMPRAVGVWLKDWQGPTRPEFKQIDINEFKPDQKWLMFILEDFLNRLDAGEFNE
;
A
#
# COMPACT_ATOMS: atom_id res chain seq x y z
N MET A 1 -8.04 -6.97 -31.69
CA MET A 1 -6.58 -7.15 -31.75
C MET A 1 -6.19 -8.02 -30.58
N THR A 2 -5.71 -9.22 -30.84
CA THR A 2 -5.16 -10.11 -29.80
C THR A 2 -3.93 -9.42 -29.25
N ASN A 3 -3.98 -8.96 -27.99
CA ASN A 3 -2.80 -8.43 -27.30
C ASN A 3 -1.82 -9.60 -27.10
N GLU A 4 -0.87 -9.73 -28.03
CA GLU A 4 0.19 -10.70 -27.93
C GLU A 4 1.01 -10.42 -26.67
N LEU A 5 1.19 -11.45 -25.82
CA LEU A 5 1.98 -11.33 -24.61
C LEU A 5 3.47 -11.30 -24.96
N ILE A 6 4.20 -10.40 -24.36
CA ILE A 6 5.65 -10.23 -24.52
C ILE A 6 6.32 -10.88 -23.31
N ILE A 7 7.09 -11.94 -23.57
CA ILE A 7 7.92 -12.55 -22.53
C ILE A 7 9.20 -11.73 -22.42
N ASP A 8 9.36 -11.01 -21.32
CA ASP A 8 10.53 -10.17 -21.09
C ASP A 8 10.82 -10.06 -19.57
N LYS A 9 11.75 -10.91 -19.10
CA LYS A 9 12.18 -10.93 -17.70
C LYS A 9 12.90 -9.63 -17.30
N ASP A 10 13.69 -9.05 -18.21
CA ASP A 10 14.44 -7.81 -17.91
C ASP A 10 13.50 -6.62 -17.73
N TYR A 11 12.42 -6.55 -18.54
CA TYR A 11 11.36 -5.56 -18.34
C TYR A 11 10.67 -5.78 -16.98
N CYS A 12 10.24 -7.02 -16.69
CA CYS A 12 9.52 -7.34 -15.45
C CYS A 12 10.35 -7.03 -14.20
N MET A 13 11.63 -7.38 -14.18
CA MET A 13 12.55 -7.06 -13.09
C MET A 13 12.73 -5.55 -12.93
N SER A 14 12.91 -4.83 -14.02
CA SER A 14 13.11 -3.38 -14.03
C SER A 14 11.85 -2.64 -13.55
N ALA A 15 10.67 -3.03 -14.04
CA ALA A 15 9.39 -2.46 -13.62
C ALA A 15 9.15 -2.66 -12.12
N PHE A 16 9.37 -3.88 -11.63
CA PHE A 16 9.17 -4.18 -10.21
C PHE A 16 10.12 -3.38 -9.30
N LEU A 17 11.41 -3.31 -9.63
CA LEU A 17 12.35 -2.53 -8.83
C LEU A 17 12.02 -1.04 -8.84
N ARG A 18 11.60 -0.49 -9.97
CA ARG A 18 11.26 0.92 -10.12
C ARG A 18 9.95 1.28 -9.43
N TYR A 19 8.88 0.50 -9.67
CA TYR A 19 7.51 0.85 -9.29
C TYR A 19 6.90 -0.06 -8.22
N ARG A 20 7.57 -1.16 -7.84
CA ARG A 20 7.10 -2.22 -6.94
C ARG A 20 5.95 -3.06 -7.52
N LEU A 21 5.68 -2.90 -8.80
CA LEU A 21 4.65 -3.62 -9.54
C LEU A 21 5.01 -3.69 -11.04
N ILE A 22 4.28 -4.51 -11.78
CA ILE A 22 4.36 -4.58 -13.24
C ILE A 22 2.96 -4.20 -13.75
N SER A 23 2.81 -2.93 -14.12
CA SER A 23 1.52 -2.35 -14.53
C SER A 23 1.13 -2.73 -15.95
N ASN A 24 2.11 -2.79 -16.85
CA ASN A 24 1.89 -3.05 -18.27
C ASN A 24 1.52 -4.53 -18.50
N LYS A 25 0.23 -4.79 -18.71
CA LYS A 25 -0.37 -6.14 -18.86
C LYS A 25 0.13 -6.91 -20.08
N LYS A 26 0.91 -6.30 -20.97
CA LYS A 26 1.49 -6.98 -22.12
C LYS A 26 2.71 -7.81 -21.74
N TYR A 27 3.42 -7.44 -20.67
CA TYR A 27 4.65 -8.12 -20.27
C TYR A 27 4.38 -9.24 -19.26
N CYS A 28 5.13 -10.33 -19.42
CA CYS A 28 5.08 -11.46 -18.50
C CYS A 28 6.47 -12.09 -18.32
N TRP A 29 6.63 -12.81 -17.21
CA TRP A 29 7.87 -13.50 -16.85
C TRP A 29 8.16 -14.67 -17.79
N GLU A 30 7.13 -15.47 -18.08
CA GLU A 30 7.11 -16.64 -18.95
C GLU A 30 5.73 -16.80 -19.58
N LYS A 31 5.60 -17.68 -20.58
CA LYS A 31 4.36 -17.85 -21.36
C LYS A 31 3.09 -17.97 -20.51
N ASN A 32 3.16 -18.66 -19.34
CA ASN A 32 2.03 -18.89 -18.47
C ASN A 32 2.13 -18.16 -17.12
N ILE A 33 3.21 -17.40 -16.92
CA ILE A 33 3.48 -16.69 -15.66
C ILE A 33 3.32 -15.19 -15.90
N LYS A 34 2.06 -14.76 -15.80
CA LYS A 34 1.66 -13.38 -16.02
C LYS A 34 1.33 -12.73 -14.68
N PRO A 35 1.90 -11.54 -14.36
CA PRO A 35 1.55 -10.80 -13.17
C PRO A 35 0.05 -10.62 -13.04
N PHE A 36 -0.50 -11.01 -11.89
CA PHE A 36 -1.91 -10.85 -11.56
C PHE A 36 -2.09 -9.63 -10.67
N LYS A 37 -3.16 -8.89 -10.88
CA LYS A 37 -3.63 -7.85 -9.98
C LYS A 37 -5.15 -7.81 -9.98
N TYR A 38 -5.72 -7.42 -8.86
CA TYR A 38 -7.14 -7.09 -8.82
C TYR A 38 -7.40 -5.82 -9.63
N THR A 39 -8.38 -5.88 -10.52
CA THR A 39 -8.87 -4.69 -11.24
C THR A 39 -10.17 -4.25 -10.60
N TYR A 40 -10.21 -3.00 -10.16
CA TYR A 40 -11.46 -2.35 -9.81
C TYR A 40 -12.13 -1.86 -11.08
N GLU A 41 -13.10 -2.65 -11.57
CA GLU A 41 -14.04 -2.16 -12.57
C GLU A 41 -15.10 -1.33 -11.85
N ASN A 42 -15.27 -0.06 -12.26
CA ASN A 42 -16.31 0.85 -11.74
C ASN A 42 -16.18 1.24 -10.26
N LEU A 43 -15.04 1.79 -9.83
CA LEU A 43 -15.01 2.59 -8.60
C LEU A 43 -16.02 3.74 -8.75
N GLN A 44 -17.22 3.59 -8.18
CA GLN A 44 -18.17 4.70 -8.08
C GLN A 44 -17.50 5.80 -7.26
N SER A 45 -17.27 6.94 -7.90
CA SER A 45 -16.57 8.05 -7.28
C SER A 45 -17.58 8.98 -6.62
N ILE A 46 -17.56 9.03 -5.29
CA ILE A 46 -18.40 9.93 -4.49
C ILE A 46 -17.73 11.30 -4.47
N PRO A 47 -18.33 12.36 -5.06
CA PRO A 47 -17.74 13.70 -5.03
C PRO A 47 -17.84 14.28 -3.61
N VAL A 48 -16.71 14.84 -3.11
CA VAL A 48 -16.64 15.52 -1.80
C VAL A 48 -15.90 16.84 -1.95
N LYS A 49 -16.30 17.88 -1.23
CA LYS A 49 -15.71 19.23 -1.28
C LYS A 49 -15.10 19.66 0.05
N ASN A 50 -15.60 19.12 1.14
CA ASN A 50 -15.24 19.52 2.49
C ASN A 50 -15.37 18.34 3.46
N TYR A 51 -14.98 18.55 4.71
CA TYR A 51 -15.03 17.50 5.74
C TYR A 51 -16.45 16.97 6.01
N SER A 52 -17.49 17.79 5.84
CA SER A 52 -18.89 17.35 6.06
C SER A 52 -19.35 16.38 4.96
N ASP A 53 -18.92 16.60 3.71
CA ASP A 53 -19.19 15.66 2.62
C ASP A 53 -18.45 14.34 2.85
N ILE A 54 -17.19 14.41 3.35
CA ILE A 54 -16.39 13.23 3.71
C ILE A 54 -17.09 12.45 4.84
N ASP A 55 -17.55 13.14 5.89
CA ASP A 55 -18.31 12.55 7.00
C ASP A 55 -19.55 11.81 6.52
N LYS A 56 -20.32 12.46 5.65
CA LYS A 56 -21.52 11.85 5.05
C LYS A 56 -21.17 10.64 4.20
N ALA A 57 -20.17 10.75 3.34
CA ALA A 57 -19.74 9.67 2.47
C ALA A 57 -19.29 8.43 3.27
N ILE A 58 -18.53 8.62 4.37
CA ILE A 58 -18.14 7.51 5.25
C ILE A 58 -19.39 6.83 5.83
N LYS A 59 -20.35 7.61 6.37
CA LYS A 59 -21.60 7.08 6.93
C LYS A 59 -22.38 6.26 5.90
N ASP A 60 -22.54 6.79 4.70
CA ASP A 60 -23.35 6.16 3.65
C ASP A 60 -22.69 4.85 3.19
N VAL A 61 -21.37 4.83 2.98
CA VAL A 61 -20.61 3.61 2.61
C VAL A 61 -20.69 2.55 3.71
N LEU A 62 -20.50 2.95 4.96
CA LEU A 62 -20.56 1.99 6.07
C LEU A 62 -21.97 1.47 6.30
N LYS A 63 -23.00 2.32 6.22
CA LYS A 63 -24.40 1.89 6.32
C LYS A 63 -24.77 0.82 5.31
N GLU A 64 -24.24 0.92 4.09
CA GLU A 64 -24.49 -0.04 3.00
C GLU A 64 -23.73 -1.34 3.18
N ARG A 65 -22.46 -1.27 3.60
CA ARG A 65 -21.52 -2.40 3.52
C ARG A 65 -21.21 -3.08 4.85
N PHE A 66 -21.45 -2.41 5.97
CA PHE A 66 -21.18 -2.97 7.29
C PHE A 66 -22.17 -4.09 7.63
N LYS A 67 -21.64 -5.22 8.09
CA LYS A 67 -22.41 -6.33 8.66
C LYS A 67 -22.00 -6.53 10.10
N GLU A 68 -22.93 -6.37 11.00
CA GLU A 68 -22.69 -6.58 12.43
C GLU A 68 -22.15 -8.00 12.69
N HIS A 69 -21.23 -8.13 13.63
CA HIS A 69 -20.52 -9.37 14.01
C HIS A 69 -19.71 -10.06 12.89
N LYS A 70 -19.67 -9.48 11.66
CA LYS A 70 -18.93 -10.01 10.52
C LYS A 70 -17.94 -8.99 9.95
N THR A 71 -17.95 -7.79 10.50
CA THR A 71 -17.08 -6.70 10.05
C THR A 71 -16.24 -6.21 11.22
N GLY A 72 -14.93 -6.18 11.04
CA GLY A 72 -13.96 -5.55 11.93
C GLY A 72 -13.34 -4.31 11.30
N ILE A 73 -12.33 -3.75 11.96
CA ILE A 73 -11.58 -2.59 11.47
C ILE A 73 -10.07 -2.80 11.60
N MET A 74 -9.31 -2.39 10.59
CA MET A 74 -7.86 -2.19 10.70
C MET A 74 -7.61 -0.85 11.39
N LEU A 75 -7.13 -0.89 12.62
CA LEU A 75 -6.91 0.30 13.45
C LEU A 75 -5.42 0.53 13.66
N SER A 76 -4.86 1.49 12.97
CA SER A 76 -3.52 2.00 13.23
C SER A 76 -3.55 3.11 14.27
N GLY A 77 -2.37 3.59 14.66
CA GLY A 77 -2.28 4.82 15.47
C GLY A 77 -2.54 6.12 14.69
N GLY A 78 -2.85 6.01 13.41
CA GLY A 78 -3.03 7.12 12.49
C GLY A 78 -4.45 7.72 12.50
N MET A 79 -4.53 8.97 12.08
CA MET A 79 -5.76 9.76 12.04
C MET A 79 -6.86 9.14 11.16
N ASP A 80 -6.49 8.57 10.03
CA ASP A 80 -7.45 8.06 9.03
C ASP A 80 -8.28 6.90 9.57
N SER A 81 -7.60 5.89 10.14
CA SER A 81 -8.26 4.76 10.78
C SER A 81 -8.99 5.15 12.06
N ALA A 82 -8.45 6.13 12.80
CA ALA A 82 -9.11 6.65 13.99
C ALA A 82 -10.45 7.33 13.66
N ILE A 83 -10.53 8.11 12.57
CA ILE A 83 -11.82 8.66 12.13
C ILE A 83 -12.80 7.53 11.85
N LEU A 84 -12.40 6.49 11.12
CA LEU A 84 -13.28 5.35 10.81
C LEU A 84 -13.74 4.62 12.09
N ALA A 85 -12.88 4.53 13.11
CA ALA A 85 -13.22 3.94 14.39
C ALA A 85 -14.44 4.61 15.07
N THR A 86 -14.65 5.91 14.87
CA THR A 86 -15.79 6.65 15.43
C THR A 86 -17.16 6.24 14.87
N TYR A 87 -17.18 5.47 13.80
CA TYR A 87 -18.43 4.97 13.19
C TYR A 87 -18.68 3.50 13.50
N MET A 88 -17.75 2.84 14.20
CA MET A 88 -17.91 1.42 14.54
C MET A 88 -18.78 1.26 15.79
N PRO A 89 -19.67 0.25 15.83
CA PRO A 89 -20.36 -0.13 17.04
C PRO A 89 -19.41 -0.48 18.18
N GLU A 90 -19.81 -0.24 19.43
CA GLU A 90 -19.06 -0.69 20.61
C GLU A 90 -18.84 -2.22 20.54
N GLY A 91 -17.67 -2.69 20.94
CA GLY A 91 -17.28 -4.10 20.88
C GLY A 91 -16.87 -4.61 19.49
N THR A 92 -16.84 -3.76 18.46
CA THR A 92 -16.30 -4.16 17.14
C THR A 92 -14.83 -4.57 17.28
N LEU A 93 -14.46 -5.72 16.67
CA LEU A 93 -13.08 -6.19 16.64
C LEU A 93 -12.20 -5.22 15.83
N ALA A 94 -11.15 -4.72 16.44
CA ALA A 94 -10.17 -3.85 15.84
C ALA A 94 -8.80 -4.55 15.80
N TYR A 95 -8.11 -4.48 14.69
CA TYR A 95 -6.81 -5.14 14.50
C TYR A 95 -5.71 -4.12 14.29
N THR A 96 -4.63 -4.25 15.07
CA THR A 96 -3.38 -3.50 14.87
C THR A 96 -2.20 -4.47 14.73
N MET A 97 -1.19 -4.08 13.96
CA MET A 97 -0.04 -4.91 13.68
C MET A 97 1.17 -4.50 14.53
N ARG A 98 1.95 -5.49 14.98
CA ARG A 98 3.22 -5.29 15.64
C ARG A 98 4.28 -6.21 15.04
N CYS A 99 5.33 -5.65 14.44
CA CYS A 99 6.48 -6.44 14.02
C CYS A 99 7.31 -6.86 15.22
N VAL A 100 7.52 -8.16 15.41
CA VAL A 100 8.34 -8.72 16.48
C VAL A 100 9.81 -8.66 16.06
N ALA A 101 10.41 -7.49 16.26
CA ALA A 101 11.81 -7.23 15.97
C ALA A 101 12.36 -6.16 16.92
N LYS A 102 13.62 -6.28 17.30
CA LYS A 102 14.28 -5.31 18.20
C LYS A 102 14.25 -3.92 17.55
N ASP A 103 13.87 -2.90 18.32
CA ASP A 103 13.85 -1.49 17.91
C ASP A 103 12.93 -1.21 16.70
N SER A 104 11.96 -2.09 16.41
CA SER A 104 10.96 -1.83 15.37
C SER A 104 9.96 -0.74 15.78
N VAL A 105 9.47 0.02 14.80
CA VAL A 105 8.37 0.98 15.00
C VAL A 105 7.15 0.24 15.55
N ASN A 106 6.53 0.80 16.58
CA ASN A 106 5.36 0.22 17.24
C ASN A 106 4.27 1.28 17.41
N GLU A 107 3.10 1.03 16.86
CA GLU A 107 1.93 1.92 16.92
C GLU A 107 0.86 1.42 17.91
N VAL A 108 1.09 0.31 18.61
CA VAL A 108 0.09 -0.37 19.44
C VAL A 108 -0.54 0.59 20.47
N GLU A 109 0.28 1.37 21.18
CA GLU A 109 -0.24 2.31 22.20
C GLU A 109 -1.14 3.40 21.58
N TYR A 110 -0.85 3.83 20.36
CA TYR A 110 -1.69 4.78 19.64
C TYR A 110 -3.00 4.14 19.20
N ALA A 111 -2.95 2.92 18.66
CA ALA A 111 -4.13 2.16 18.28
C ALA A 111 -5.01 1.86 19.51
N LYS A 112 -4.40 1.47 20.64
CA LYS A 112 -5.08 1.21 21.92
C LYS A 112 -5.85 2.44 22.40
N ARG A 113 -5.22 3.63 22.38
CA ARG A 113 -5.90 4.88 22.75
C ARG A 113 -7.20 5.08 21.98
N PHE A 114 -7.19 4.86 20.64
CA PHE A 114 -8.39 5.03 19.83
C PHE A 114 -9.39 3.89 20.00
N ALA A 115 -8.93 2.68 20.27
CA ALA A 115 -9.79 1.56 20.60
C ALA A 115 -10.54 1.81 21.93
N ASP A 116 -9.82 2.27 22.97
CA ASP A 116 -10.40 2.59 24.29
C ASP A 116 -11.45 3.71 24.18
N ILE A 117 -11.13 4.81 23.46
CA ILE A 117 -12.08 5.94 23.28
C ILE A 117 -13.38 5.48 22.60
N ASN A 118 -13.26 4.60 21.59
CA ASN A 118 -14.41 4.12 20.81
C ASN A 118 -14.98 2.79 21.34
N LYS A 119 -14.46 2.27 22.45
CA LYS A 119 -14.88 1.02 23.09
C LYS A 119 -14.84 -0.20 22.14
N LEU A 120 -13.76 -0.29 21.34
CA LEU A 120 -13.51 -1.39 20.43
C LEU A 120 -12.70 -2.50 21.09
N ASP A 121 -12.89 -3.74 20.67
CA ASP A 121 -12.12 -4.90 21.14
C ASP A 121 -10.81 -5.03 20.32
N LEU A 122 -9.70 -4.52 20.85
CA LEU A 122 -8.43 -4.47 20.15
C LEU A 122 -7.69 -5.80 20.17
N ARG A 123 -7.35 -6.31 19.00
CA ARG A 123 -6.47 -7.45 18.75
C ARG A 123 -5.12 -6.97 18.23
N ILE A 124 -4.05 -7.40 18.89
CA ILE A 124 -2.67 -7.12 18.44
C ILE A 124 -2.18 -8.32 17.64
N VAL A 125 -1.88 -8.11 16.38
CA VAL A 125 -1.33 -9.14 15.49
C VAL A 125 0.18 -9.05 15.49
N ASP A 126 0.83 -9.98 16.16
CA ASP A 126 2.28 -10.14 16.15
C ASP A 126 2.74 -10.77 14.84
N ILE A 127 3.75 -10.17 14.24
CA ILE A 127 4.29 -10.58 12.94
C ILE A 127 5.81 -10.79 13.10
N THR A 128 6.22 -12.02 12.83
CA THR A 128 7.62 -12.44 12.89
C THR A 128 8.23 -12.48 11.48
N TRP A 129 9.56 -12.62 11.42
CA TRP A 129 10.23 -12.89 10.14
C TRP A 129 9.80 -14.22 9.50
N ASP A 130 9.50 -15.23 10.33
CA ASP A 130 9.01 -16.52 9.82
C ASP A 130 7.59 -16.39 9.24
N ASP A 131 6.73 -15.55 9.82
CA ASP A 131 5.45 -15.22 9.21
C ASP A 131 5.65 -14.57 7.84
N MET A 132 6.54 -13.59 7.72
CA MET A 132 6.85 -12.93 6.44
C MET A 132 7.23 -13.95 5.36
N LYS A 133 8.15 -14.86 5.67
CA LYS A 133 8.58 -15.92 4.74
C LYS A 133 7.42 -16.87 4.38
N ARG A 134 6.66 -17.32 5.37
CA ARG A 134 5.55 -18.26 5.19
C ARG A 134 4.47 -17.69 4.28
N VAL A 135 3.99 -16.48 4.55
CA VAL A 135 2.90 -15.87 3.80
C VAL A 135 3.34 -15.34 2.43
N SER A 136 4.64 -15.17 2.20
CA SER A 136 5.18 -14.79 0.89
C SER A 136 4.88 -15.85 -0.18
N ILE A 137 4.85 -17.13 0.18
CA ILE A 137 4.62 -18.23 -0.77
C ILE A 137 3.23 -18.14 -1.44
N PRO A 138 2.11 -18.12 -0.69
CA PRO A 138 0.78 -18.00 -1.30
C PRO A 138 0.57 -16.66 -2.02
N LEU A 139 1.19 -15.57 -1.55
CA LEU A 139 1.17 -14.29 -2.24
C LEU A 139 1.82 -14.39 -3.62
N MET A 140 3.06 -14.88 -3.71
CA MET A 140 3.77 -15.06 -4.99
C MET A 140 3.01 -16.00 -5.94
N LYS A 141 2.49 -17.11 -5.43
CA LYS A 141 1.72 -18.08 -6.24
C LYS A 141 0.50 -17.42 -6.87
N LYS A 142 -0.23 -16.59 -6.11
CA LYS A 142 -1.41 -15.89 -6.62
C LYS A 142 -1.05 -14.74 -7.55
N LEU A 143 -0.12 -13.91 -7.14
CA LEU A 143 0.24 -12.71 -7.90
C LEU A 143 1.11 -13.02 -9.12
N LYS A 144 1.78 -14.17 -9.12
CA LYS A 144 2.79 -14.51 -10.14
C LYS A 144 3.77 -13.35 -10.35
N CYS A 145 4.14 -12.71 -9.24
CA CYS A 145 4.96 -11.51 -9.19
C CYS A 145 5.56 -11.35 -7.78
N PRO A 146 6.75 -10.77 -7.64
CA PRO A 146 7.19 -10.25 -6.35
C PRO A 146 6.30 -9.07 -5.94
N PHE A 147 6.32 -8.68 -4.66
CA PHE A 147 5.35 -7.77 -4.08
C PHE A 147 5.95 -6.83 -3.02
N HIS A 148 5.16 -5.85 -2.58
CA HIS A 148 5.56 -4.88 -1.58
C HIS A 148 5.59 -5.48 -0.16
N SER A 149 6.49 -4.98 0.71
CA SER A 149 6.68 -5.48 2.08
C SER A 149 5.46 -5.33 3.01
N ILE A 150 4.46 -4.56 2.62
CA ILE A 150 3.22 -4.39 3.39
C ILE A 150 2.26 -5.58 3.18
N GLU A 151 2.28 -6.20 2.01
CA GLU A 151 1.32 -7.25 1.66
C GLU A 151 1.37 -8.45 2.61
N PRO A 152 2.54 -9.00 3.00
CA PRO A 152 2.59 -10.08 3.97
C PRO A 152 2.10 -9.67 5.36
N LEU A 153 2.26 -8.40 5.75
CA LEU A 153 1.73 -7.89 7.03
C LEU A 153 0.20 -7.91 7.03
N ILE A 154 -0.41 -7.38 5.95
CA ILE A 154 -1.87 -7.39 5.78
C ILE A 154 -2.39 -8.82 5.66
N TYR A 155 -1.67 -9.71 4.94
CA TYR A 155 -2.05 -11.12 4.86
C TYR A 155 -2.16 -11.74 6.25
N ARG A 156 -1.13 -11.54 7.10
CA ARG A 156 -1.09 -12.08 8.45
C ARG A 156 -2.22 -11.53 9.33
N LEU A 157 -2.54 -10.23 9.21
CA LEU A 157 -3.67 -9.63 9.90
C LEU A 157 -5.00 -10.26 9.45
N CYS A 158 -5.18 -10.44 8.15
CA CYS A 158 -6.40 -11.06 7.59
C CYS A 158 -6.56 -12.52 8.00
N GLU A 159 -5.47 -13.29 8.20
CA GLU A 159 -5.53 -14.64 8.77
C GLU A 159 -6.18 -14.63 10.16
N ASP A 160 -5.82 -13.68 11.03
CA ASP A 160 -6.39 -13.60 12.38
C ASP A 160 -7.85 -13.11 12.34
N ALA A 161 -8.16 -12.12 11.51
CA ALA A 161 -9.54 -11.70 11.28
C ALA A 161 -10.43 -12.86 10.81
N LYS A 162 -9.89 -13.72 9.93
CA LYS A 162 -10.60 -14.91 9.46
C LYS A 162 -10.82 -15.95 10.54
N LYS A 163 -9.84 -16.16 11.43
CA LYS A 163 -9.98 -17.04 12.61
C LYS A 163 -11.08 -16.55 13.55
N ASP A 164 -11.24 -15.22 13.67
CA ASP A 164 -12.32 -14.60 14.45
C ASP A 164 -13.66 -14.56 13.69
N ASN A 165 -13.78 -15.32 12.58
CA ASN A 165 -14.96 -15.45 11.71
C ASN A 165 -15.43 -14.15 11.06
N LEU A 166 -14.55 -13.18 10.85
CA LEU A 166 -14.89 -11.98 10.11
C LEU A 166 -14.93 -12.28 8.60
N GLU A 167 -15.80 -11.55 7.91
CA GLU A 167 -15.93 -11.56 6.46
C GLU A 167 -15.38 -10.26 5.84
N LYS A 168 -15.36 -9.17 6.62
CA LYS A 168 -15.02 -7.84 6.16
C LYS A 168 -14.11 -7.10 7.14
N LEU A 169 -13.27 -6.21 6.61
CA LEU A 169 -12.49 -5.25 7.40
C LEU A 169 -12.62 -3.85 6.82
N VAL A 170 -12.93 -2.89 7.69
CA VAL A 170 -12.89 -1.46 7.35
C VAL A 170 -11.42 -1.01 7.38
N CYS A 171 -11.00 -0.31 6.33
CA CYS A 171 -9.60 0.13 6.17
C CYS A 171 -9.51 1.60 5.79
N GLY A 172 -8.59 2.33 6.42
CA GLY A 172 -8.35 3.76 6.21
C GLY A 172 -7.39 4.08 5.06
N GLU A 173 -7.02 3.10 4.24
CA GLU A 173 -6.10 3.31 3.13
C GLU A 173 -6.66 4.29 2.10
N THR A 174 -5.80 4.92 1.34
CA THR A 174 -6.03 5.94 0.31
C THR A 174 -6.34 7.36 0.79
N ALA A 175 -6.64 7.60 2.07
CA ALA A 175 -6.86 8.95 2.59
C ALA A 175 -5.66 9.90 2.33
N ASP A 176 -4.43 9.39 2.51
CA ASP A 176 -3.20 10.14 2.19
C ASP A 176 -3.14 10.56 0.72
N ILE A 177 -3.61 9.73 -0.17
CA ILE A 177 -3.55 9.95 -1.61
C ILE A 177 -4.62 10.96 -2.03
N ARG A 178 -5.85 10.72 -1.61
CA ARG A 178 -7.02 11.51 -2.01
C ARG A 178 -7.03 12.92 -1.44
N PHE A 179 -6.48 13.12 -0.24
CA PHE A 179 -6.61 14.36 0.52
C PHE A 179 -5.27 15.05 0.82
N GLY A 180 -4.22 14.78 0.04
CA GLY A 180 -2.96 15.53 0.12
C GLY A 180 -2.06 15.16 1.29
N GLY A 181 -2.04 13.88 1.68
CA GLY A 181 -1.15 13.37 2.73
C GLY A 181 0.23 12.91 2.24
N LEU A 182 0.43 12.83 0.92
CA LEU A 182 1.72 12.55 0.31
C LEU A 182 2.48 13.86 0.01
N ASP A 183 2.67 14.67 1.05
CA ASP A 183 3.27 16.00 1.00
C ASP A 183 4.64 16.03 0.30
N GLY A 184 5.46 15.02 0.47
CA GLY A 184 6.75 14.91 -0.21
C GLY A 184 6.65 14.80 -1.74
N LEU A 185 5.54 14.27 -2.29
CA LEU A 185 5.27 14.27 -3.73
C LEU A 185 4.56 15.54 -4.19
N LEU A 186 3.84 16.21 -3.29
CA LEU A 186 3.11 17.44 -3.55
C LEU A 186 3.93 18.71 -3.22
N SER A 187 5.18 18.57 -2.78
CA SER A 187 6.03 19.64 -2.24
C SER A 187 6.38 20.74 -3.24
N LYS A 188 6.38 20.43 -4.51
CA LYS A 188 6.69 21.36 -5.62
C LYS A 188 6.08 20.90 -6.92
N ASP A 189 6.17 21.73 -7.94
CA ASP A 189 5.94 21.33 -9.32
C ASP A 189 7.19 20.59 -9.82
N TRP A 190 7.01 19.35 -10.25
CA TRP A 190 8.10 18.48 -10.68
C TRP A 190 8.23 18.53 -12.21
N SER A 191 9.47 18.64 -12.72
CA SER A 191 9.74 18.21 -14.11
C SER A 191 9.58 16.70 -14.23
N PHE A 192 9.40 16.20 -15.46
CA PHE A 192 9.28 14.76 -15.71
C PHE A 192 10.46 13.98 -15.14
N GLU A 193 11.69 14.38 -15.44
CA GLU A 193 12.90 13.69 -15.00
C GLU A 193 13.10 13.71 -13.48
N GLU A 194 12.81 14.86 -12.83
CA GLU A 194 12.89 14.95 -11.38
C GLU A 194 11.86 14.05 -10.71
N PHE A 195 10.62 13.98 -11.23
CA PHE A 195 9.57 13.14 -10.68
C PHE A 195 9.88 11.66 -10.90
N LYS A 196 10.31 11.27 -12.09
CA LYS A 196 10.74 9.92 -12.41
C LYS A 196 11.81 9.43 -11.42
N LYS A 197 12.83 10.25 -11.18
CA LYS A 197 13.89 9.97 -10.19
C LYS A 197 13.32 9.88 -8.76
N ARG A 198 12.42 10.80 -8.38
CA ARG A 198 11.81 10.85 -7.04
C ARG A 198 10.90 9.66 -6.78
N TYR A 199 10.18 9.21 -7.79
CA TYR A 199 9.22 8.11 -7.68
C TYR A 199 9.85 6.73 -7.93
N THR A 200 11.08 6.64 -8.37
CA THR A 200 11.83 5.38 -8.49
C THR A 200 12.20 4.84 -7.11
N PHE A 201 11.68 3.68 -6.73
CA PHE A 201 11.93 3.05 -5.43
C PHE A 201 13.34 2.44 -5.34
N CYS A 202 13.72 1.66 -6.33
CA CYS A 202 15.06 1.13 -6.49
C CYS A 202 15.48 1.29 -7.96
N GLU A 203 16.58 2.00 -8.21
CA GLU A 203 17.04 2.25 -9.60
C GLU A 203 17.54 0.94 -10.24
N PRO A 204 16.85 0.40 -11.27
CA PRO A 204 17.18 -0.89 -11.85
C PRO A 204 18.62 -0.95 -12.40
N SER A 205 19.09 0.12 -13.01
CA SER A 205 20.43 0.20 -13.58
C SER A 205 21.56 0.07 -12.54
N LYS A 206 21.28 0.34 -11.26
CA LYS A 206 22.26 0.16 -10.18
C LYS A 206 22.39 -1.28 -9.74
N VAL A 207 21.35 -2.11 -9.90
CA VAL A 207 21.28 -3.46 -9.33
C VAL A 207 21.22 -4.57 -10.38
N LEU A 208 20.65 -4.34 -11.56
CA LEU A 208 20.54 -5.34 -12.63
C LEU A 208 21.65 -5.18 -13.65
N LYS A 209 22.16 -6.32 -14.18
CA LYS A 209 23.11 -6.32 -15.31
C LYS A 209 22.46 -5.82 -16.59
N ASN A 210 21.24 -6.33 -16.86
CA ASN A 210 20.39 -5.89 -17.95
C ASN A 210 19.21 -5.14 -17.32
N SER A 211 19.12 -3.85 -17.57
CA SER A 211 18.02 -3.02 -17.06
C SER A 211 17.36 -2.25 -18.19
N ILE A 212 16.04 -2.14 -18.11
CA ILE A 212 15.24 -1.35 -19.06
C ILE A 212 14.81 -0.08 -18.34
N ASP A 213 14.99 1.05 -19.01
CA ASP A 213 14.47 2.34 -18.51
C ASP A 213 12.99 2.44 -18.88
N ILE A 214 12.13 2.38 -17.86
CA ILE A 214 10.67 2.32 -17.98
C ILE A 214 10.08 3.61 -17.47
N ASP A 215 9.24 4.26 -18.26
CA ASP A 215 8.50 5.47 -17.89
C ASP A 215 7.01 5.42 -18.25
N ASP A 216 6.55 4.31 -18.78
CA ASP A 216 5.17 4.07 -19.26
C ASP A 216 4.11 4.49 -18.22
N ASP A 217 4.39 4.32 -16.93
CA ASP A 217 3.48 4.59 -15.82
C ASP A 217 3.40 6.08 -15.44
N ILE A 218 4.44 6.85 -15.73
CA ILE A 218 4.52 8.28 -15.38
C ILE A 218 4.23 9.16 -16.61
N LYS A 219 4.67 8.72 -17.78
CA LYS A 219 4.57 9.48 -19.04
C LYS A 219 3.17 9.99 -19.37
N PRO A 220 2.06 9.23 -19.14
CA PRO A 220 0.71 9.72 -19.41
C PRO A 220 0.32 10.99 -18.62
N TYR A 221 1.00 11.26 -17.51
CA TYR A 221 0.74 12.41 -16.63
C TYR A 221 1.63 13.60 -16.90
N GLU A 222 2.50 13.53 -17.91
CA GLU A 222 3.32 14.65 -18.34
C GLU A 222 2.48 15.66 -19.14
N LYS A 223 2.56 16.92 -18.73
CA LYS A 223 1.98 18.06 -19.42
C LYS A 223 3.01 19.18 -19.54
N SER A 224 3.43 19.51 -20.76
CA SER A 224 4.40 20.58 -21.01
C SER A 224 5.70 20.48 -20.21
N GLY A 225 6.25 19.28 -20.08
CA GLY A 225 7.51 19.02 -19.35
C GLY A 225 7.38 18.92 -17.83
N LYS A 226 6.18 19.06 -17.29
CA LYS A 226 5.86 18.89 -15.86
C LYS A 226 4.93 17.70 -15.64
N ILE A 227 4.90 17.16 -14.44
CA ILE A 227 3.99 16.08 -14.05
C ILE A 227 2.78 16.66 -13.34
N ASP A 228 1.59 16.22 -13.77
CA ASP A 228 0.36 16.36 -13.00
C ASP A 228 0.34 15.31 -11.90
N VAL A 229 1.00 15.64 -10.76
CA VAL A 229 1.16 14.72 -9.63
C VAL A 229 -0.19 14.32 -9.04
N HIS A 230 -1.15 15.25 -8.99
CA HIS A 230 -2.47 14.96 -8.44
C HIS A 230 -3.23 13.94 -9.30
N ALA A 231 -3.22 14.09 -10.62
CA ALA A 231 -3.81 13.09 -11.53
C ALA A 231 -3.08 11.74 -11.39
N PHE A 232 -1.74 11.74 -11.41
CA PHE A 232 -0.95 10.53 -11.22
C PHE A 232 -1.32 9.78 -9.93
N LEU A 233 -1.44 10.47 -8.80
CA LEU A 233 -1.77 9.88 -7.52
C LEU A 233 -3.20 9.30 -7.51
N ASN A 234 -4.16 10.03 -8.06
CA ASN A 234 -5.57 9.63 -8.01
C ASN A 234 -5.94 8.54 -9.01
N GLU A 235 -5.34 8.55 -10.18
CA GLU A 235 -5.70 7.62 -11.26
C GLU A 235 -4.80 6.38 -11.28
N TYR A 236 -3.48 6.59 -11.22
CA TYR A 236 -2.51 5.48 -11.28
C TYR A 236 -2.18 4.92 -9.90
N PHE A 237 -1.59 5.74 -9.03
CA PHE A 237 -1.03 5.25 -7.77
C PHE A 237 -2.08 4.61 -6.86
N THR A 238 -3.27 5.20 -6.78
CA THR A 238 -4.37 4.64 -5.98
C THR A 238 -4.75 3.24 -6.45
N ILE A 239 -4.99 3.07 -7.74
CA ILE A 239 -5.57 1.85 -8.32
C ILE A 239 -4.50 0.78 -8.52
N GLU A 240 -3.36 1.16 -9.09
CA GLU A 240 -2.34 0.19 -9.48
C GLU A 240 -1.46 -0.28 -8.31
N SER A 241 -1.23 0.57 -7.30
CA SER A 241 -0.35 0.29 -6.18
C SER A 241 -1.11 0.23 -4.85
N ALA A 242 -1.50 1.38 -4.30
CA ALA A 242 -1.94 1.48 -2.92
C ALA A 242 -3.11 0.57 -2.54
N MET A 243 -4.14 0.49 -3.37
CA MET A 243 -5.27 -0.41 -3.10
C MET A 243 -4.84 -1.88 -3.21
N ASN A 244 -4.04 -2.23 -4.22
CA ASN A 244 -3.64 -3.62 -4.45
C ASN A 244 -2.77 -4.17 -3.31
N ASP A 245 -1.91 -3.34 -2.70
CA ASP A 245 -1.10 -3.73 -1.54
C ASP A 245 -1.95 -4.26 -0.36
N TYR A 246 -3.23 -3.86 -0.28
CA TYR A 246 -4.18 -4.33 0.74
C TYR A 246 -5.14 -5.40 0.22
N LEU A 247 -5.62 -5.24 -1.01
CA LEU A 247 -6.65 -6.12 -1.59
C LEU A 247 -6.12 -7.50 -1.93
N ASN A 248 -4.91 -7.59 -2.49
CA ASN A 248 -4.29 -8.86 -2.79
C ASN A 248 -4.28 -9.79 -1.56
N PRO A 249 -3.67 -9.39 -0.43
CA PRO A 249 -3.61 -10.24 0.75
C PRO A 249 -4.97 -10.48 1.41
N ALA A 250 -5.86 -9.48 1.43
CA ALA A 250 -7.20 -9.62 2.02
C ALA A 250 -8.05 -10.63 1.24
N THR A 251 -8.10 -10.50 -0.08
CA THR A 251 -8.88 -11.41 -0.94
C THR A 251 -8.37 -12.83 -0.87
N LEU A 252 -7.06 -13.05 -0.77
CA LEU A 252 -6.48 -14.38 -0.58
C LEU A 252 -6.95 -15.05 0.71
N ASN A 253 -7.26 -14.28 1.73
CA ASN A 253 -7.83 -14.75 2.99
C ASN A 253 -9.37 -14.80 2.98
N GLY A 254 -10.03 -14.46 1.86
CA GLY A 254 -11.48 -14.38 1.77
C GLY A 254 -12.07 -13.25 2.64
N ILE A 255 -11.32 -12.16 2.82
CA ILE A 255 -11.75 -10.95 3.52
C ILE A 255 -12.06 -9.85 2.50
N GLU A 256 -13.25 -9.28 2.56
CA GLU A 256 -13.62 -8.08 1.80
C GLU A 256 -13.11 -6.83 2.53
N LEU A 257 -12.44 -5.92 1.82
CA LEU A 257 -12.07 -4.63 2.38
C LEU A 257 -13.13 -3.56 2.07
N ILE A 258 -13.56 -2.86 3.11
CA ILE A 258 -14.37 -1.65 3.00
C ILE A 258 -13.41 -0.47 3.14
N MET A 259 -13.13 0.21 2.03
CA MET A 259 -12.20 1.35 1.97
C MET A 259 -12.97 2.65 1.61
N PRO A 260 -13.60 3.34 2.58
CA PRO A 260 -14.45 4.49 2.28
C PRO A 260 -13.73 5.60 1.52
N TYR A 261 -12.48 5.92 1.90
CA TYR A 261 -11.71 6.98 1.24
C TYR A 261 -11.38 6.67 -0.24
N ALA A 262 -11.22 5.39 -0.59
CA ALA A 262 -10.96 4.98 -1.97
C ALA A 262 -12.11 5.31 -2.91
N LEU A 263 -13.34 5.34 -2.39
CA LEU A 263 -14.55 5.64 -3.12
C LEU A 263 -14.81 7.14 -3.29
N MET A 264 -13.97 8.01 -2.69
CA MET A 264 -14.16 9.46 -2.74
C MET A 264 -13.27 10.10 -3.80
N ARG A 265 -13.77 11.16 -4.38
CA ARG A 265 -13.02 12.06 -5.26
C ARG A 265 -13.21 13.49 -4.78
N LEU A 266 -12.10 14.19 -4.58
CA LEU A 266 -12.17 15.61 -4.26
C LEU A 266 -12.73 16.38 -5.49
N ASP A 267 -13.84 17.06 -5.31
CA ASP A 267 -14.55 17.83 -6.35
C ASP A 267 -14.20 19.33 -6.31
N THR A 268 -13.04 19.64 -5.75
CA THR A 268 -12.39 20.95 -5.72
C THR A 268 -10.90 20.74 -5.95
N GLU A 269 -10.22 21.80 -6.37
CA GLU A 269 -8.75 21.75 -6.42
C GLU A 269 -8.17 21.56 -5.03
N LEU A 270 -7.11 20.75 -4.96
CA LEU A 270 -6.35 20.56 -3.73
C LEU A 270 -5.54 21.82 -3.45
N ASP A 271 -5.68 22.38 -2.24
CA ASP A 271 -4.91 23.58 -1.83
C ASP A 271 -3.43 23.17 -1.59
N LEU A 272 -2.64 23.21 -2.66
CA LEU A 272 -1.22 22.86 -2.62
C LEU A 272 -0.41 23.84 -1.75
N ASP A 273 -0.84 25.10 -1.64
CA ASP A 273 -0.14 26.08 -0.81
C ASP A 273 -0.28 25.75 0.68
N ARG A 274 -1.46 25.31 1.12
CA ARG A 274 -1.65 24.80 2.49
C ARG A 274 -0.76 23.59 2.74
N ILE A 275 -0.74 22.62 1.82
CA ILE A 275 0.07 21.41 1.95
C ILE A 275 1.56 21.73 2.00
N ARG A 276 2.04 22.63 1.13
CA ARG A 276 3.44 23.06 1.08
C ARG A 276 3.87 23.87 2.31
N ARG A 277 2.93 24.48 3.03
CA ARG A 277 3.16 25.10 4.36
C ARG A 277 3.07 24.10 5.52
N GLY A 278 2.84 22.82 5.27
CA GLY A 278 2.78 21.75 6.29
C GLY A 278 1.37 21.37 6.77
N GLU A 279 0.32 21.93 6.18
CA GLU A 279 -1.07 21.61 6.50
C GLU A 279 -1.58 20.43 5.63
N ASN A 280 -0.83 19.33 5.61
CA ASN A 280 -1.22 18.14 4.85
C ASN A 280 -2.55 17.56 5.36
N LYS A 281 -3.36 16.98 4.47
CA LYS A 281 -4.68 16.38 4.79
C LYS A 281 -5.62 17.32 5.58
N TYR A 282 -5.64 18.60 5.25
CA TYR A 282 -6.38 19.59 6.04
C TYR A 282 -7.86 19.23 6.23
N LEU A 283 -8.56 18.71 5.21
CA LEU A 283 -9.96 18.27 5.34
C LEU A 283 -10.13 17.08 6.31
N ILE A 284 -9.21 16.15 6.28
CA ILE A 284 -9.20 14.99 7.18
C ILE A 284 -8.87 15.43 8.61
N ARG A 285 -7.94 16.39 8.79
CA ARG A 285 -7.63 16.98 10.09
C ARG A 285 -8.82 17.74 10.68
N GLU A 286 -9.56 18.46 9.87
CA GLU A 286 -10.80 19.15 10.28
C GLU A 286 -11.83 18.11 10.75
N LEU A 287 -12.06 17.04 9.98
CA LEU A 287 -12.97 15.97 10.37
C LEU A 287 -12.51 15.28 11.66
N PHE A 288 -11.23 14.99 11.81
CA PHE A 288 -10.67 14.39 13.01
C PHE A 288 -10.93 15.24 14.26
N LYS A 289 -10.67 16.56 14.19
CA LYS A 289 -10.93 17.48 15.31
C LYS A 289 -12.39 17.48 15.73
N ILE A 290 -13.31 17.42 14.77
CA ILE A 290 -14.75 17.37 15.05
C ILE A 290 -15.10 16.03 15.71
N ARG A 291 -14.63 14.91 15.18
CA ARG A 291 -14.97 13.58 15.69
C ARG A 291 -14.39 13.30 17.07
N TYR A 292 -13.27 13.90 17.39
CA TYR A 292 -12.57 13.74 18.67
C TYR A 292 -12.59 15.00 19.56
N ASN A 293 -13.59 15.88 19.39
CA ASN A 293 -13.82 17.04 20.26
C ASN A 293 -12.58 17.91 20.46
N GLY A 294 -11.85 18.19 19.38
CA GLY A 294 -10.64 19.03 19.40
C GLY A 294 -9.36 18.32 19.83
N LEU A 295 -9.39 17.00 20.01
CA LEU A 295 -8.16 16.22 20.24
C LEU A 295 -7.19 16.42 19.07
N GLU A 296 -5.91 16.58 19.37
CA GLU A 296 -4.89 16.61 18.32
C GLU A 296 -4.51 15.18 17.91
N PRO A 297 -4.31 14.93 16.59
CA PRO A 297 -3.88 13.63 16.12
C PRO A 297 -2.48 13.29 16.62
N ASN A 298 -2.21 12.00 16.79
CA ASN A 298 -0.86 11.54 17.12
C ASN A 298 0.14 11.96 16.02
N LYS A 299 1.41 12.12 16.42
CA LYS A 299 2.48 12.26 15.43
C LYS A 299 2.47 11.05 14.49
N LYS A 300 2.46 11.33 13.16
CA LYS A 300 2.49 10.26 12.16
C LYS A 300 3.77 9.43 12.33
N LEU A 301 3.61 8.14 12.58
CA LEU A 301 4.68 7.14 12.51
C LEU A 301 4.64 6.51 11.11
N PRO A 302 5.80 6.11 10.56
CA PRO A 302 5.79 5.28 9.37
C PRO A 302 5.14 3.93 9.70
N MET A 303 4.45 3.33 8.74
CA MET A 303 3.84 2.01 8.93
C MET A 303 4.88 1.02 9.47
N PRO A 304 4.56 0.25 10.54
CA PRO A 304 5.49 -0.70 11.14
C PRO A 304 5.95 -1.75 10.12
N ARG A 305 7.21 -1.70 9.71
CA ARG A 305 7.84 -2.68 8.83
C ARG A 305 9.26 -2.91 9.32
N ALA A 306 9.52 -4.10 9.87
CA ALA A 306 10.82 -4.41 10.43
C ALA A 306 11.83 -4.93 9.39
N VAL A 307 11.60 -4.70 8.10
CA VAL A 307 12.47 -5.22 7.01
C VAL A 307 13.94 -4.80 7.18
N GLY A 308 14.19 -3.61 7.72
CA GLY A 308 15.56 -3.14 8.00
C GLY A 308 16.27 -3.95 9.08
N VAL A 309 15.52 -4.46 10.05
CA VAL A 309 16.06 -5.32 11.12
C VAL A 309 16.22 -6.76 10.61
N TRP A 310 15.20 -7.27 9.93
CA TRP A 310 15.21 -8.66 9.43
C TRP A 310 16.24 -8.91 8.32
N LEU A 311 16.52 -7.89 7.48
CA LEU A 311 17.50 -7.98 6.40
C LEU A 311 18.85 -7.31 6.72
N LYS A 312 19.14 -7.03 8.01
CA LYS A 312 20.37 -6.33 8.37
C LYS A 312 21.63 -7.12 8.02
N ASP A 313 21.59 -8.45 8.18
CA ASP A 313 22.70 -9.36 7.93
C ASP A 313 22.66 -10.01 6.53
N TRP A 314 21.67 -9.64 5.71
CA TRP A 314 21.58 -10.13 4.33
C TRP A 314 22.65 -9.46 3.45
N GLN A 315 23.44 -10.28 2.77
CA GLN A 315 24.62 -9.85 2.02
C GLN A 315 24.30 -9.34 0.59
N GLY A 316 23.03 -9.32 0.21
CA GLY A 316 22.61 -8.95 -1.13
C GLY A 316 22.27 -10.15 -2.02
N PRO A 317 21.74 -9.89 -3.23
CA PRO A 317 21.36 -10.95 -4.14
C PRO A 317 22.57 -11.65 -4.73
N THR A 318 22.44 -12.96 -4.95
CA THR A 318 23.51 -13.84 -5.47
C THR A 318 23.27 -14.32 -6.89
N ARG A 319 22.08 -14.11 -7.43
CA ARG A 319 21.67 -14.55 -8.77
C ARG A 319 22.43 -13.81 -9.88
N PRO A 320 22.66 -14.49 -11.04
CA PRO A 320 23.43 -13.94 -12.15
C PRO A 320 22.83 -12.68 -12.80
N GLU A 321 21.53 -12.42 -12.65
CA GLU A 321 20.86 -11.22 -13.16
C GLU A 321 21.30 -9.94 -12.45
N PHE A 322 21.75 -10.06 -11.20
CA PHE A 322 22.17 -8.92 -10.41
C PHE A 322 23.65 -8.57 -10.62
N LYS A 323 23.97 -7.30 -10.48
CA LYS A 323 25.35 -6.81 -10.38
C LYS A 323 25.94 -7.16 -9.02
N GLN A 324 27.25 -7.17 -8.95
CA GLN A 324 27.93 -7.14 -7.65
C GLN A 324 27.78 -5.73 -7.07
N ILE A 325 27.12 -5.62 -5.92
CA ILE A 325 26.79 -4.35 -5.25
C ILE A 325 27.20 -4.37 -3.79
N ASP A 326 27.49 -3.21 -3.21
CA ASP A 326 27.54 -3.06 -1.75
C ASP A 326 26.11 -2.85 -1.23
N ILE A 327 25.55 -3.88 -0.58
CA ILE A 327 24.19 -3.85 -0.07
C ILE A 327 23.97 -2.79 1.02
N ASN A 328 25.03 -2.27 1.64
CA ASN A 328 24.93 -1.25 2.68
C ASN A 328 24.60 0.15 2.12
N GLU A 329 24.78 0.37 0.82
CA GLU A 329 24.36 1.60 0.15
C GLU A 329 22.83 1.70 -0.04
N PHE A 330 22.10 0.60 0.20
CA PHE A 330 20.66 0.52 -0.06
C PHE A 330 19.83 0.64 1.22
N LYS A 331 18.72 1.38 1.10
CA LYS A 331 17.74 1.53 2.16
C LYS A 331 17.00 0.20 2.44
N PRO A 332 16.42 0.01 3.64
CA PRO A 332 15.69 -1.20 4.00
C PRO A 332 14.63 -1.64 2.96
N ASP A 333 13.82 -0.70 2.47
CA ASP A 333 12.80 -1.02 1.46
C ASP A 333 13.40 -1.45 0.11
N GLN A 334 14.56 -0.91 -0.26
CA GLN A 334 15.29 -1.32 -1.47
C GLN A 334 15.88 -2.73 -1.30
N LYS A 335 16.39 -3.05 -0.11
CA LYS A 335 16.85 -4.40 0.22
C LYS A 335 15.71 -5.40 0.10
N TRP A 336 14.51 -5.05 0.60
CA TRP A 336 13.33 -5.89 0.44
C TRP A 336 13.00 -6.16 -1.03
N LEU A 337 13.00 -5.15 -1.87
CA LEU A 337 12.69 -5.32 -3.30
C LEU A 337 13.66 -6.28 -3.99
N MET A 338 14.95 -6.19 -3.69
CA MET A 338 15.94 -7.12 -4.23
C MET A 338 15.79 -8.53 -3.66
N PHE A 339 15.56 -8.64 -2.34
CA PHE A 339 15.37 -9.92 -1.64
C PHE A 339 14.17 -10.69 -2.19
N ILE A 340 13.00 -10.03 -2.29
CA ILE A 340 11.77 -10.67 -2.73
C ILE A 340 11.78 -10.97 -4.23
N LEU A 341 12.47 -10.15 -5.03
CA LEU A 341 12.69 -10.41 -6.46
C LEU A 341 13.57 -11.65 -6.65
N GLU A 342 14.66 -11.76 -5.90
CA GLU A 342 15.53 -12.94 -5.94
C GLU A 342 14.78 -14.22 -5.54
N ASP A 343 14.01 -14.19 -4.44
CA ASP A 343 13.19 -15.33 -4.01
C ASP A 343 12.15 -15.72 -5.07
N PHE A 344 11.49 -14.73 -5.68
CA PHE A 344 10.55 -14.97 -6.77
C PHE A 344 11.22 -15.64 -7.98
N LEU A 345 12.39 -15.15 -8.40
CA LEU A 345 13.11 -15.73 -9.54
C LEU A 345 13.60 -17.15 -9.27
N ASN A 346 14.02 -17.44 -8.02
CA ASN A 346 14.40 -18.79 -7.62
C ASN A 346 13.23 -19.76 -7.72
N ARG A 347 12.04 -19.35 -7.30
CA ARG A 347 10.81 -20.15 -7.39
C ARG A 347 10.31 -20.28 -8.83
N LEU A 348 10.49 -19.23 -9.64
CA LEU A 348 10.16 -19.25 -11.06
C LEU A 348 10.98 -20.32 -11.79
N ASP A 349 12.30 -20.35 -11.57
CA ASP A 349 13.18 -21.34 -12.16
C ASP A 349 12.93 -22.76 -11.62
N ALA A 350 12.45 -22.88 -10.38
CA ALA A 350 12.00 -24.16 -9.80
C ALA A 350 10.62 -24.61 -10.32
N GLY A 351 9.95 -23.82 -11.14
CA GLY A 351 8.64 -24.16 -11.73
C GLY A 351 7.47 -24.10 -10.75
N GLU A 352 7.62 -23.44 -9.59
CA GLU A 352 6.58 -23.39 -8.53
C GLU A 352 5.30 -22.64 -8.93
N PHE A 353 5.28 -21.98 -10.09
CA PHE A 353 4.15 -21.18 -10.58
C PHE A 353 3.41 -21.84 -11.75
N ASN A 354 3.79 -23.04 -12.15
CA ASN A 354 3.25 -23.74 -13.32
C ASN A 354 1.95 -24.57 -13.01
N GLU A 355 1.36 -24.37 -11.83
CA GLU A 355 0.10 -25.03 -11.43
C GLU A 355 -1.14 -24.23 -11.87
#